data_06793d0012ea97abaafa59dc5b68a42b
#
_entry.id   06793d0012ea97abaafa59dc5b68a42b
#
_cell.length_a   1.000
_cell.length_b   1.000
_cell.length_c   1.000
_cell.angle_alpha   90.00
_cell.angle_beta   90.00
_cell.angle_gamma   90.00
#
_symmetry.space_group_name_H-M   'P 1'
#
loop_
_entity.id
_entity.type
_entity.pdbx_description
1 polymer ?
#
loop_
_entity_poly.entity_id
_entity_poly.type
_entity_poly.pdbx_seq_one_letter_code
_entity_poly.pdbx_strand_id
1 'polypeptide(L)'
;ILNAQLQSIVSLLEYVETTDDPGARAFTERMLTATRELLPRFDTGCWSLYSLNGVDASPSYHSYHVRLLRRLARLTGDPLWQETAGRWAGYQRRGGC
;
A
#
# COMPACT_ATOMS: atom_id res chain seq x y z
N ILE A 1 -5.68 1.60 -9.56
CA ILE A 1 -6.20 0.58 -8.63
C ILE A 1 -5.17 0.35 -7.55
N LEU A 2 -5.53 0.63 -6.31
CA LEU A 2 -4.57 0.64 -5.22
C LEU A 2 -3.99 -0.75 -4.91
N ASN A 3 -4.83 -1.78 -4.84
CA ASN A 3 -4.33 -3.12 -4.50
C ASN A 3 -3.32 -3.63 -5.54
N ALA A 4 -3.55 -3.35 -6.82
CA ALA A 4 -2.61 -3.74 -7.87
C ALA A 4 -1.29 -2.99 -7.74
N GLN A 5 -1.34 -1.70 -7.43
CA GLN A 5 -0.16 -0.87 -7.22
C GLN A 5 0.66 -1.37 -6.04
N LEU A 6 0.02 -1.62 -4.90
CA LEU A 6 0.69 -2.11 -3.70
C LEU A 6 1.27 -3.51 -3.91
N GLN A 7 0.53 -4.40 -4.56
CA GLN A 7 1.01 -5.75 -4.84
C GLN A 7 2.22 -5.74 -5.77
N SER A 8 2.21 -4.87 -6.79
CA SER A 8 3.32 -4.73 -7.72
C SER A 8 4.60 -4.32 -6.99
N ILE A 9 4.50 -3.38 -6.05
CA ILE A 9 5.67 -2.92 -5.30
C ILE A 9 6.18 -4.00 -4.36
N VAL A 10 5.29 -4.75 -3.70
CA VAL A 10 5.69 -5.88 -2.86
C VAL A 10 6.48 -6.89 -3.70
N SER A 11 5.97 -7.24 -4.88
CA SER A 11 6.65 -8.18 -5.77
C SER A 11 8.02 -7.67 -6.22
N LEU A 12 8.13 -6.38 -6.54
CA LEU A 12 9.40 -5.77 -6.92
C LEU A 12 10.42 -5.78 -5.78
N LEU A 13 9.98 -5.46 -4.56
CA LEU A 13 10.84 -5.49 -3.38
C LEU A 13 11.36 -6.90 -3.10
N GLU A 14 10.50 -7.91 -3.20
CA GLU A 14 10.90 -9.30 -3.04
C GLU A 14 11.89 -9.72 -4.13
N TYR A 15 11.71 -9.25 -5.35
CA TYR A 15 12.65 -9.51 -6.45
C TYR A 15 14.03 -8.90 -6.17
N VAL A 16 14.09 -7.63 -5.74
CA VAL A 16 15.39 -6.98 -5.48
C VAL A 16 16.10 -7.55 -4.26
N GLU A 17 15.38 -8.17 -3.32
CA GLU A 17 16.00 -8.89 -2.20
C GLU A 17 16.79 -10.12 -2.65
N THR A 18 16.35 -10.75 -3.75
CA THR A 18 16.94 -12.00 -4.24
C THR A 18 17.90 -11.80 -5.40
N THR A 19 18.01 -10.58 -5.92
CA THR A 19 18.86 -10.25 -7.06
C THR A 19 19.64 -8.98 -6.78
N ASP A 20 20.82 -8.84 -7.41
CA ASP A 20 21.61 -7.60 -7.33
C ASP A 20 21.44 -6.76 -8.61
N ASP A 21 20.19 -6.58 -9.04
CA ASP A 21 19.88 -5.79 -10.22
C ASP A 21 19.74 -4.31 -9.84
N PRO A 22 20.73 -3.44 -10.13
CA PRO A 22 20.66 -2.03 -9.75
C PRO A 22 19.57 -1.27 -10.50
N GLY A 23 19.22 -1.68 -11.72
CA GLY A 23 18.13 -1.07 -12.48
C GLY A 23 16.78 -1.35 -11.85
N ALA A 24 16.54 -2.61 -11.44
CA ALA A 24 15.32 -2.99 -10.75
C ALA A 24 15.20 -2.29 -9.39
N ARG A 25 16.31 -2.17 -8.67
CA ARG A 25 16.34 -1.45 -7.39
C ARG A 25 15.95 0.01 -7.55
N ALA A 26 16.54 0.71 -8.52
CA ALA A 26 16.25 2.11 -8.77
C ALA A 26 14.79 2.32 -9.20
N PHE A 27 14.27 1.44 -10.05
CA PHE A 27 12.87 1.47 -10.47
C PHE A 27 11.92 1.28 -9.27
N THR A 28 12.24 0.31 -8.42
CA THR A 28 11.43 0.01 -7.22
C THR A 28 11.40 1.19 -6.27
N GLU A 29 12.54 1.87 -6.06
CA GLU A 29 12.60 3.05 -5.20
C GLU A 29 11.75 4.20 -5.73
N ARG A 30 11.74 4.41 -7.07
CA ARG A 30 10.87 5.42 -7.68
C ARG A 30 9.40 5.07 -7.50
N MET A 31 9.03 3.80 -7.64
CA MET A 31 7.66 3.34 -7.44
C MET A 31 7.21 3.50 -5.99
N LEU A 32 8.09 3.20 -5.03
CA LEU A 32 7.82 3.40 -3.61
C LEU A 32 7.56 4.86 -3.30
N THR A 33 8.39 5.76 -3.79
CA THR A 33 8.25 7.20 -3.57
C THR A 33 6.92 7.70 -4.14
N ALA A 34 6.62 7.33 -5.39
CA ALA A 34 5.37 7.74 -6.03
C ALA A 34 4.14 7.23 -5.29
N THR A 35 4.16 5.98 -4.86
CA THR A 35 3.03 5.38 -4.15
C THR A 35 2.86 6.00 -2.76
N ARG A 36 3.97 6.29 -2.07
CA ARG A 36 3.94 6.97 -0.79
C ARG A 36 3.27 8.34 -0.90
N GLU A 37 3.57 9.08 -1.95
CA GLU A 37 2.96 10.39 -2.21
C GLU A 37 1.48 10.29 -2.57
N LEU A 38 1.08 9.24 -3.28
CA LEU A 38 -0.31 9.04 -3.69
C LEU A 38 -1.18 8.44 -2.58
N LEU A 39 -0.61 7.73 -1.63
CA LEU A 39 -1.36 6.96 -0.65
C LEU A 39 -2.43 7.79 0.11
N PRO A 40 -2.14 9.02 0.57
CA PRO A 40 -3.16 9.82 1.26
C PRO A 40 -4.41 10.09 0.41
N ARG A 41 -4.29 10.09 -0.91
CA ARG A 41 -5.43 10.32 -1.80
C ARG A 41 -6.39 9.13 -1.86
N PHE A 42 -5.96 7.96 -1.38
CA PHE A 42 -6.79 6.77 -1.27
C PHE A 42 -7.44 6.64 0.11
N ASP A 43 -7.15 7.56 1.03
CA ASP A 43 -7.68 7.56 2.39
C ASP A 43 -8.86 8.53 2.46
N THR A 44 -10.06 8.02 2.71
CA THR A 44 -11.27 8.85 2.80
C THR A 44 -11.46 9.47 4.18
N GLY A 45 -10.66 9.05 5.16
CA GLY A 45 -10.84 9.44 6.56
C GLY A 45 -11.64 8.41 7.37
N CYS A 46 -12.28 7.47 6.71
CA CYS A 46 -13.06 6.39 7.34
C CYS A 46 -13.00 5.08 6.57
N TRP A 47 -12.37 5.07 5.39
CA TRP A 47 -12.23 3.89 4.53
C TRP A 47 -11.11 4.11 3.51
N SER A 48 -10.85 3.13 2.64
CA SER A 48 -9.92 3.29 1.54
C SER A 48 -10.64 3.24 0.19
N LEU A 49 -10.05 3.92 -0.79
CA LEU A 49 -10.56 3.88 -2.16
C LEU A 49 -9.95 2.71 -2.93
N TYR A 50 -10.74 2.12 -3.80
CA TYR A 50 -10.27 1.15 -4.79
C TYR A 50 -9.48 1.86 -5.90
N SER A 51 -9.97 3.02 -6.33
CA SER A 51 -9.34 3.83 -7.38
C SER A 51 -9.55 5.31 -7.12
N LEU A 52 -8.71 6.15 -7.75
CA LEU A 52 -8.75 7.61 -7.54
C LEU A 52 -9.97 8.30 -8.13
N ASN A 53 -10.81 7.59 -8.89
CA ASN A 53 -12.06 8.15 -9.38
C ASN A 53 -13.21 8.07 -8.35
N GLY A 54 -12.89 7.79 -7.09
CA GLY A 54 -13.82 7.85 -5.98
C GLY A 54 -14.58 6.56 -5.67
N VAL A 55 -14.16 5.45 -6.27
CA VAL A 55 -14.77 4.15 -5.98
C VAL A 55 -14.21 3.59 -4.66
N ASP A 56 -15.08 3.33 -3.69
CA ASP A 56 -14.68 2.73 -2.42
C ASP A 56 -14.22 1.29 -2.62
N ALA A 57 -13.21 0.87 -1.84
CA ALA A 57 -12.79 -0.51 -1.82
C ALA A 57 -13.89 -1.37 -1.18
N SER A 58 -14.11 -2.57 -1.72
CA SER A 58 -14.93 -3.56 -1.04
C SER A 58 -14.27 -3.94 0.29
N PRO A 59 -15.01 -4.54 1.25
CA PRO A 59 -14.39 -5.02 2.49
C PRO A 59 -13.20 -5.94 2.24
N SER A 60 -13.27 -6.82 1.24
CA SER A 60 -12.18 -7.72 0.87
C SER A 60 -10.96 -6.95 0.38
N TYR A 61 -11.15 -5.97 -0.50
CA TYR A 61 -10.05 -5.17 -1.02
C TYR A 61 -9.46 -4.26 0.05
N HIS A 62 -10.29 -3.71 0.94
CA HIS A 62 -9.78 -2.92 2.06
C HIS A 62 -8.89 -3.77 2.97
N SER A 63 -9.33 -4.98 3.32
CA SER A 63 -8.51 -5.93 4.10
C SER A 63 -7.20 -6.25 3.38
N TYR A 64 -7.26 -6.43 2.08
CA TYR A 64 -6.08 -6.70 1.26
C TYR A 64 -5.11 -5.52 1.27
N HIS A 65 -5.62 -4.29 1.17
CA HIS A 65 -4.79 -3.09 1.32
C HIS A 65 -4.04 -3.10 2.65
N VAL A 66 -4.72 -3.41 3.74
CA VAL A 66 -4.10 -3.47 5.07
C VAL A 66 -2.98 -4.51 5.12
N ARG A 67 -3.22 -5.70 4.56
CA ARG A 67 -2.20 -6.75 4.51
C ARG A 67 -0.98 -6.33 3.69
N LEU A 68 -1.20 -5.73 2.54
CA LEU A 68 -0.12 -5.26 1.67
C LEU A 68 0.69 -4.13 2.32
N LEU A 69 0.01 -3.20 2.98
CA LEU A 69 0.68 -2.12 3.70
C LEU A 69 1.56 -2.66 4.84
N ARG A 70 1.08 -3.67 5.56
CA ARG A 70 1.88 -4.34 6.60
C ARG A 70 3.08 -5.06 6.00
N ARG A 71 2.92 -5.67 4.84
CA ARG A 71 4.04 -6.31 4.13
C ARG A 71 5.08 -5.27 3.71
N LEU A 72 4.65 -4.13 3.17
CA LEU A 72 5.54 -3.03 2.82
C LEU A 72 6.28 -2.49 4.04
N ALA A 73 5.62 -2.38 5.19
CA ALA A 73 6.25 -1.97 6.43
C ALA A 73 7.40 -2.90 6.81
N ARG A 74 7.20 -4.20 6.69
CA ARG A 74 8.24 -5.19 6.99
C ARG A 74 9.39 -5.14 6.00
N LEU A 75 9.08 -4.96 4.71
CA LEU A 75 10.09 -4.96 3.66
C LEU A 75 10.93 -3.68 3.62
N THR A 76 10.35 -2.55 3.98
CA THR A 76 11.02 -1.25 3.87
C THR A 76 11.50 -0.68 5.19
N GLY A 77 10.84 -1.02 6.30
CA GLY A 77 11.09 -0.40 7.59
C GLY A 77 10.57 1.03 7.70
N ASP A 78 9.88 1.55 6.68
CA ASP A 78 9.30 2.90 6.72
C ASP A 78 8.02 2.89 7.55
N PRO A 79 7.97 3.69 8.65
CA PRO A 79 6.81 3.70 9.54
C PRO A 79 5.50 4.17 8.87
N LEU A 80 5.57 4.89 7.75
CA LEU A 80 4.38 5.35 7.04
C LEU A 80 3.42 4.20 6.70
N TRP A 81 3.98 3.08 6.22
CA TRP A 81 3.18 1.93 5.80
C TRP A 81 2.45 1.29 6.98
N GLN A 82 3.15 1.15 8.11
CA GLN A 82 2.56 0.58 9.33
C GLN A 82 1.50 1.50 9.94
N GLU A 83 1.76 2.79 9.97
CA GLU A 83 0.81 3.79 10.48
C GLU A 83 -0.48 3.80 9.67
N THR A 84 -0.35 3.78 8.35
CA THR A 84 -1.51 3.74 7.45
C THR A 84 -2.28 2.42 7.62
N ALA A 85 -1.57 1.30 7.69
CA ALA A 85 -2.20 0.00 7.92
C ALA A 85 -3.00 -0.03 9.22
N GLY A 86 -2.43 0.50 10.29
CA GLY A 86 -3.10 0.57 11.60
C GLY A 86 -4.36 1.45 11.55
N ARG A 87 -4.27 2.60 10.88
CA ARG A 87 -5.42 3.50 10.73
C ARG A 87 -6.53 2.84 9.91
N TRP A 88 -6.19 2.20 8.80
CA TRP A 88 -7.18 1.54 7.93
C TRP A 88 -7.78 0.30 8.57
N ALA A 89 -7.01 -0.47 9.34
CA ALA A 89 -7.53 -1.57 10.15
C ALA A 89 -8.53 -1.05 11.19
N GLY A 90 -8.25 0.12 11.77
CA GLY A 90 -9.16 0.82 12.68
C GLY A 90 -10.47 1.19 12.01
N TYR A 91 -10.45 1.66 10.77
CA TYR A 91 -11.66 1.95 10.00
C TYR A 91 -12.55 0.70 9.88
N GLN A 92 -11.93 -0.43 9.59
CA GLN A 92 -12.65 -1.69 9.44
C GLN A 92 -13.31 -2.14 10.75
N ARG A 93 -12.61 -2.00 11.87
CA ARG A 93 -13.14 -2.34 13.18
C ARG A 93 -14.34 -1.46 13.57
N ARG A 94 -14.37 -0.21 13.11
CA ARG A 94 -15.45 0.74 13.37
C ARG A 94 -16.58 0.67 12.34
N GLY A 95 -16.50 -0.24 11.39
CA GLY A 95 -17.55 -0.42 10.38
C GLY A 95 -17.48 0.55 9.20
N GLY A 96 -16.37 1.24 9.02
CA GLY A 96 -16.17 2.20 7.93
C GLY A 96 -16.86 3.54 8.18
N CYS A 97 -17.27 4.18 7.11
CA CYS A 97 -18.02 5.44 7.17
C CYS A 97 -19.50 5.19 7.56
#